data_4909f2e54952f7e49a04df4b430654af
#
_entry.id   4909f2e54952f7e49a04df4b430654af
#
_cell.length_a   1.000
_cell.length_b   1.000
_cell.length_c   1.000
_cell.angle_alpha   90.00
_cell.angle_beta   90.00
_cell.angle_gamma   90.00
#
_symmetry.space_group_name_H-M   'P 1'
#
loop_
_entity.id
_entity.type
_entity.pdbx_description
1 polymer ?
#
loop_
_entity_poly.entity_id
_entity_poly.type
_entity_poly.pdbx_seq_one_letter_code
_entity_poly.pdbx_strand_id
1 'polypeptide(L)'
;SAVQADGNLVNVTGDLQTIMAGLACGEGNTIGWDILKNHVTVFASCPDWMSAKATRIYANPLENDPHIISGESGSVPLGLAYTALHDEDAKDLKEALKLDENSNILVISTEGDTDPVRYREIVWDGLYGTTESLSE
;
A
#
# COMPACT_ATOMS: atom_id res chain seq x y z
N SER A 1 -9.63 -11.45 4.01
CA SER A 1 -10.45 -12.26 4.94
C SER A 1 -11.93 -12.22 4.59
N ALA A 2 -12.59 -11.05 4.50
CA ALA A 2 -14.01 -10.98 4.16
C ALA A 2 -14.35 -11.56 2.77
N VAL A 3 -13.50 -11.36 1.78
CA VAL A 3 -13.66 -11.97 0.44
C VAL A 3 -13.56 -13.49 0.51
N GLN A 4 -12.65 -14.01 1.32
CA GLN A 4 -12.49 -15.46 1.53
C GLN A 4 -13.61 -16.07 2.38
N ALA A 5 -14.35 -15.25 3.13
CA ALA A 5 -15.48 -15.65 3.96
C ALA A 5 -16.83 -15.39 3.28
N ASP A 6 -16.89 -15.54 1.94
CA ASP A 6 -18.11 -15.38 1.12
C ASP A 6 -18.82 -14.02 1.34
N GLY A 7 -18.04 -12.97 1.57
CA GLY A 7 -18.54 -11.62 1.78
C GLY A 7 -18.94 -11.29 3.22
N ASN A 8 -18.76 -12.21 4.16
CA ASN A 8 -18.99 -11.94 5.57
C ASN A 8 -17.75 -11.28 6.20
N LEU A 9 -17.98 -10.27 7.05
CA LEU A 9 -16.91 -9.70 7.85
C LEU A 9 -16.42 -10.73 8.87
N VAL A 10 -15.12 -10.97 8.86
CA VAL A 10 -14.44 -11.85 9.81
C VAL A 10 -13.33 -11.06 10.48
N ASN A 11 -13.31 -11.08 11.81
CA ASN A 11 -12.23 -10.45 12.56
C ASN A 11 -10.92 -11.23 12.35
N VAL A 12 -9.86 -10.49 12.09
CA VAL A 12 -8.52 -11.03 11.99
C VAL A 12 -7.86 -10.93 13.37
N THR A 13 -7.49 -12.07 13.92
CA THR A 13 -6.81 -12.18 15.21
C THR A 13 -5.35 -12.57 15.00
N GLY A 14 -4.47 -12.12 15.87
CA GLY A 14 -3.05 -12.41 15.83
C GLY A 14 -2.21 -11.14 15.89
N ASP A 15 -0.93 -11.32 15.62
CA ASP A 15 0.02 -10.22 15.58
C ASP A 15 -0.13 -9.45 14.25
N LEU A 16 -0.72 -8.27 14.32
CA LEU A 16 -0.95 -7.38 13.17
C LEU A 16 0.26 -6.46 12.97
N GLN A 17 1.47 -7.01 13.02
CA GLN A 17 2.70 -6.23 12.85
C GLN A 17 2.86 -5.76 11.41
N THR A 18 2.84 -4.45 11.24
CA THR A 18 3.14 -3.75 9.99
C THR A 18 3.54 -2.31 10.32
N ILE A 19 4.34 -1.70 9.46
CA ILE A 19 4.64 -0.27 9.53
C ILE A 19 3.42 0.58 9.20
N MET A 20 2.46 0.03 8.49
CA MET A 20 1.19 0.68 8.12
C MET A 20 0.21 0.65 9.30
N ALA A 21 0.55 1.35 10.39
CA ALA A 21 -0.20 1.29 11.65
C ALA A 21 -1.69 1.63 11.48
N GLY A 22 -2.04 2.55 10.59
CA GLY A 22 -3.42 2.88 10.26
C GLY A 22 -4.20 1.76 9.58
N LEU A 23 -3.51 0.74 9.03
CA LEU A 23 -4.11 -0.44 8.41
C LEU A 23 -4.05 -1.69 9.31
N ALA A 24 -3.39 -1.61 10.46
CA ALA A 24 -3.26 -2.71 11.42
C ALA A 24 -4.55 -2.93 12.22
N CYS A 25 -5.66 -3.15 11.54
CA CYS A 25 -6.99 -3.30 12.12
C CYS A 25 -7.50 -4.72 11.96
N GLY A 26 -7.79 -5.39 13.08
CA GLY A 26 -8.36 -6.75 13.08
C GLY A 26 -9.87 -6.79 12.88
N GLU A 27 -10.57 -5.67 13.06
CA GLU A 27 -12.02 -5.58 12.95
C GLU A 27 -12.42 -4.74 11.74
N GLY A 28 -13.30 -5.28 10.91
CA GLY A 28 -13.77 -4.61 9.71
C GLY A 28 -14.87 -3.58 10.00
N ASN A 29 -14.82 -2.45 9.30
CA ASN A 29 -15.89 -1.45 9.34
C ASN A 29 -17.10 -1.95 8.56
N THR A 30 -18.24 -2.13 9.23
CA THR A 30 -19.47 -2.68 8.63
C THR A 30 -20.07 -1.76 7.57
N ILE A 31 -20.10 -0.45 7.82
CA ILE A 31 -20.63 0.54 6.86
C ILE A 31 -19.73 0.63 5.63
N GLY A 32 -18.41 0.68 5.83
CA GLY A 32 -17.44 0.67 4.73
C GLY A 32 -17.52 -0.60 3.91
N TRP A 33 -17.73 -1.75 4.56
CA TRP A 33 -17.83 -3.03 3.87
C TRP A 33 -19.06 -3.10 2.95
N ASP A 34 -20.21 -2.55 3.36
CA ASP A 34 -21.41 -2.52 2.53
C ASP A 34 -21.22 -1.75 1.22
N ILE A 35 -20.34 -0.75 1.22
CA ILE A 35 -19.93 -0.02 0.01
C ILE A 35 -18.90 -0.83 -0.77
N LEU A 36 -17.82 -1.25 -0.12
CA LEU A 36 -16.68 -1.89 -0.77
C LEU A 36 -17.06 -3.19 -1.48
N LYS A 37 -17.88 -4.05 -0.85
CA LYS A 37 -18.29 -5.33 -1.45
C LYS A 37 -19.03 -5.19 -2.79
N ASN A 38 -19.67 -4.03 -3.03
CA ASN A 38 -20.44 -3.77 -4.24
C ASN A 38 -19.68 -3.00 -5.32
N HIS A 39 -18.57 -2.33 -4.97
CA HIS A 39 -17.88 -1.40 -5.87
C HIS A 39 -16.41 -1.75 -6.10
N VAL A 40 -15.77 -2.49 -5.20
CA VAL A 40 -14.35 -2.83 -5.33
C VAL A 40 -14.18 -4.05 -6.22
N THR A 41 -13.32 -3.94 -7.21
CA THR A 41 -12.99 -5.04 -8.13
C THR A 41 -11.85 -5.92 -7.62
N VAL A 42 -10.85 -5.32 -6.96
CA VAL A 42 -9.66 -6.02 -6.48
C VAL A 42 -9.34 -5.59 -5.05
N PHE A 43 -9.07 -6.57 -4.20
CA PHE A 43 -8.50 -6.37 -2.87
C PHE A 43 -7.07 -6.89 -2.90
N ALA A 44 -6.11 -6.05 -2.59
CA ALA A 44 -4.70 -6.41 -2.54
C ALA A 44 -4.16 -6.36 -1.11
N SER A 45 -3.26 -7.28 -0.78
CA SER A 45 -2.44 -7.23 0.41
C SER A 45 -1.02 -6.85 0.00
N CYS A 46 -0.45 -5.87 0.67
CA CYS A 46 0.86 -5.32 0.34
C CYS A 46 1.83 -5.55 1.51
N PRO A 47 3.06 -6.00 1.25
CA PRO A 47 4.11 -6.04 2.25
C PRO A 47 4.65 -4.64 2.56
N ASP A 48 5.26 -4.49 3.73
CA ASP A 48 5.77 -3.22 4.25
C ASP A 48 6.76 -2.52 3.31
N TRP A 49 7.58 -3.27 2.59
CA TRP A 49 8.55 -2.70 1.65
C TRP A 49 7.88 -1.90 0.50
N MET A 50 6.67 -2.28 0.09
CA MET A 50 5.92 -1.52 -0.94
C MET A 50 5.54 -0.13 -0.43
N SER A 51 5.06 -0.06 0.81
CA SER A 51 4.75 1.19 1.48
C SER A 51 6.00 2.05 1.63
N ALA A 52 7.07 1.50 2.17
CA ALA A 52 8.34 2.19 2.35
C ALA A 52 8.92 2.70 1.02
N LYS A 53 8.84 1.91 -0.06
CA LYS A 53 9.26 2.34 -1.40
C LYS A 53 8.46 3.55 -1.89
N ALA A 54 7.14 3.51 -1.71
CA ALA A 54 6.27 4.62 -2.12
C ALA A 54 6.51 5.88 -1.28
N THR A 55 6.73 5.76 0.01
CA THR A 55 7.12 6.88 0.88
C THR A 55 8.38 7.57 0.35
N ARG A 56 9.40 6.78 -0.09
CA ARG A 56 10.61 7.32 -0.72
C ARG A 56 10.34 7.97 -2.08
N ILE A 57 9.44 7.41 -2.90
CA ILE A 57 9.07 8.00 -4.20
C ILE A 57 8.42 9.36 -3.97
N TYR A 58 7.48 9.47 -3.05
CA TYR A 58 6.85 10.75 -2.70
C TYR A 58 7.84 11.77 -2.14
N ALA A 59 8.81 11.33 -1.34
CA ALA A 59 9.82 12.19 -0.74
C ALA A 59 10.92 12.62 -1.72
N ASN A 60 11.11 11.91 -2.84
CA ASN A 60 12.14 12.18 -3.82
C ASN A 60 11.54 12.19 -5.24
N PRO A 61 10.75 13.23 -5.55
CA PRO A 61 10.10 13.34 -6.85
C PRO A 61 11.12 13.47 -7.97
N LEU A 62 10.74 13.04 -9.18
CA LEU A 62 11.50 13.23 -10.38
C LEU A 62 11.09 14.55 -11.08
N GLU A 63 12.06 15.19 -11.70
CA GLU A 63 11.85 16.39 -12.52
C GLU A 63 11.08 17.51 -11.80
N ASN A 64 9.87 17.80 -12.27
CA ASN A 64 9.01 18.86 -11.73
C ASN A 64 7.85 18.33 -10.89
N ASP A 65 7.85 17.07 -10.56
CA ASP A 65 6.81 16.50 -9.71
C ASP A 65 6.88 17.11 -8.30
N PRO A 66 5.75 17.34 -7.65
CA PRO A 66 5.73 17.91 -6.32
C PRO A 66 6.28 16.92 -5.27
N HIS A 67 7.04 17.44 -4.33
CA HIS A 67 7.39 16.71 -3.11
C HIS A 67 6.13 16.51 -2.26
N ILE A 68 5.83 15.26 -1.90
CA ILE A 68 4.67 14.90 -1.09
C ILE A 68 5.16 14.20 0.18
N ILE A 69 4.71 14.67 1.32
CA ILE A 69 4.90 13.99 2.60
C ILE A 69 3.69 13.10 2.84
N SER A 70 3.90 11.80 2.82
CA SER A 70 2.87 10.80 3.07
C SER A 70 3.39 9.75 4.05
N GLY A 71 2.60 9.42 5.03
CA GLY A 71 2.89 8.32 5.96
C GLY A 71 2.71 6.96 5.29
N GLU A 72 3.05 5.91 6.03
CA GLU A 72 3.18 4.56 5.49
C GLU A 72 1.85 4.01 4.97
N SER A 73 0.75 4.19 5.72
CA SER A 73 -0.56 3.72 5.29
C SER A 73 -1.08 4.52 4.08
N GLY A 74 -0.75 5.83 4.01
CA GLY A 74 -1.12 6.68 2.88
C GLY A 74 -0.31 6.40 1.61
N SER A 75 0.90 5.88 1.75
CA SER A 75 1.82 5.65 0.64
C SER A 75 1.57 4.33 -0.10
N VAL A 76 1.04 3.30 0.56
CA VAL A 76 0.95 1.95 0.00
C VAL A 76 0.20 1.86 -1.34
N PRO A 77 -0.85 2.66 -1.63
CA PRO A 77 -1.52 2.61 -2.93
C PRO A 77 -0.59 2.96 -4.11
N LEU A 78 0.32 3.94 -3.90
CA LEU A 78 1.34 4.25 -4.90
C LEU A 78 2.33 3.10 -5.04
N GLY A 79 2.74 2.47 -3.93
CA GLY A 79 3.64 1.31 -3.93
C GLY A 79 3.09 0.14 -4.73
N LEU A 80 1.81 -0.15 -4.56
CA LEU A 80 1.11 -1.17 -5.33
C LEU A 80 1.09 -0.84 -6.82
N ALA A 81 0.68 0.38 -7.19
CA ALA A 81 0.63 0.84 -8.57
C ALA A 81 2.00 0.81 -9.23
N TYR A 82 3.03 1.30 -8.54
CA TYR A 82 4.40 1.28 -9.02
C TYR A 82 4.89 -0.15 -9.27
N THR A 83 4.68 -1.06 -8.32
CA THR A 83 5.08 -2.46 -8.45
C THR A 83 4.35 -3.14 -9.62
N ALA A 84 3.04 -2.95 -9.74
CA ALA A 84 2.25 -3.52 -10.83
C ALA A 84 2.73 -3.08 -12.23
N LEU A 85 3.29 -1.86 -12.34
CA LEU A 85 3.73 -1.30 -13.62
C LEU A 85 5.19 -1.63 -13.96
N HIS A 86 6.06 -1.83 -12.96
CA HIS A 86 7.52 -1.89 -13.17
C HIS A 86 8.14 -3.25 -12.80
N ASP A 87 7.43 -4.09 -12.05
CA ASP A 87 7.95 -5.39 -11.64
C ASP A 87 7.46 -6.48 -12.59
N GLU A 88 8.41 -7.18 -13.19
CA GLU A 88 8.10 -8.28 -14.13
C GLU A 88 7.37 -9.45 -13.44
N ASP A 89 7.61 -9.65 -12.16
CA ASP A 89 6.96 -10.69 -11.36
C ASP A 89 5.52 -10.30 -10.95
N ALA A 90 5.13 -9.03 -11.14
CA ALA A 90 3.80 -8.52 -10.82
C ALA A 90 2.82 -8.48 -12.01
N LYS A 91 3.06 -9.26 -13.06
CA LYS A 91 2.20 -9.30 -14.27
C LYS A 91 0.75 -9.65 -13.95
N ASP A 92 0.54 -10.63 -13.10
CA ASP A 92 -0.80 -11.05 -12.67
C ASP A 92 -1.55 -9.91 -11.95
N LEU A 93 -0.84 -9.12 -11.17
CA LEU A 93 -1.39 -7.95 -10.50
C LEU A 93 -1.77 -6.85 -11.51
N LYS A 94 -0.90 -6.58 -12.48
CA LYS A 94 -1.15 -5.63 -13.57
C LYS A 94 -2.40 -6.03 -14.37
N GLU A 95 -2.53 -7.31 -14.70
CA GLU A 95 -3.70 -7.84 -15.41
C GLU A 95 -4.98 -7.74 -14.57
N ALA A 96 -4.91 -8.11 -13.29
CA ALA A 96 -6.04 -8.01 -12.36
C ALA A 96 -6.54 -6.56 -12.22
N LEU A 97 -5.62 -5.59 -12.19
CA LEU A 97 -5.91 -4.16 -12.12
C LEU A 97 -6.26 -3.56 -13.50
N LYS A 98 -6.10 -4.33 -14.59
CA LYS A 98 -6.34 -3.89 -15.97
C LYS A 98 -5.56 -2.64 -16.34
N LEU A 99 -4.31 -2.55 -15.88
CA LEU A 99 -3.45 -1.39 -16.14
C LEU A 99 -2.77 -1.50 -17.51
N ASP A 100 -2.79 -0.39 -18.24
CA ASP A 100 -2.10 -0.21 -19.52
C ASP A 100 -1.44 1.18 -19.59
N GLU A 101 -0.83 1.50 -20.72
CA GLU A 101 -0.15 2.76 -20.96
C GLU A 101 -1.09 4.00 -21.00
N ASN A 102 -2.39 3.79 -21.12
CA ASN A 102 -3.41 4.83 -21.15
C ASN A 102 -4.16 4.96 -19.82
N SER A 103 -3.81 4.16 -18.84
CA SER A 103 -4.50 4.13 -17.55
C SER A 103 -4.24 5.40 -16.75
N ASN A 104 -5.31 5.99 -16.21
CA ASN A 104 -5.22 7.06 -15.23
C ASN A 104 -5.43 6.47 -13.84
N ILE A 105 -4.47 6.67 -12.95
CA ILE A 105 -4.48 6.11 -11.60
C ILE A 105 -4.66 7.23 -10.59
N LEU A 106 -5.76 7.19 -9.84
CA LEU A 106 -5.97 8.05 -8.69
C LEU A 106 -5.55 7.29 -7.42
N VAL A 107 -4.61 7.84 -6.68
CA VAL A 107 -4.24 7.37 -5.34
C VAL A 107 -4.61 8.42 -4.30
N ILE A 108 -5.01 7.97 -3.11
CA ILE A 108 -5.38 8.85 -2.02
C ILE A 108 -4.38 8.64 -0.89
N SER A 109 -3.56 9.67 -0.62
CA SER A 109 -2.73 9.71 0.57
C SER A 109 -3.59 10.11 1.76
N THR A 110 -3.78 9.19 2.69
CA THR A 110 -4.71 9.32 3.81
C THR A 110 -4.07 9.92 5.06
N GLU A 111 -2.74 10.07 5.07
CA GLU A 111 -2.00 10.60 6.23
C GLU A 111 -0.69 11.28 5.81
N GLY A 112 -0.22 12.22 6.66
CA GLY A 112 1.14 12.75 6.58
C GLY A 112 2.13 11.92 7.40
N ASP A 113 3.29 12.52 7.75
CA ASP A 113 4.32 11.90 8.59
C ASP A 113 3.93 11.92 10.07
N THR A 114 2.91 11.16 10.42
CA THR A 114 2.40 11.07 11.80
C THR A 114 3.41 10.45 12.77
N ASP A 115 4.37 9.66 12.24
CA ASP A 115 5.59 9.20 12.92
C ASP A 115 6.83 9.75 12.20
N PRO A 116 7.30 10.97 12.55
CA PRO A 116 8.44 11.60 11.89
C PRO A 116 9.76 10.83 12.05
N VAL A 117 9.89 10.02 13.10
CA VAL A 117 11.08 9.18 13.32
C VAL A 117 11.09 8.05 12.29
N ARG A 118 10.00 7.30 12.20
CA ARG A 118 9.83 6.22 11.23
C ARG A 118 9.93 6.73 9.79
N TYR A 119 9.28 7.84 9.49
CA TYR A 119 9.38 8.48 8.18
C TYR A 119 10.83 8.76 7.78
N ARG A 120 11.64 9.28 8.71
CA ARG A 120 13.06 9.56 8.48
C ARG A 120 13.88 8.28 8.28
N GLU A 121 13.66 7.26 9.10
CA GLU A 121 14.30 5.95 8.95
C GLU A 121 14.02 5.35 7.56
N ILE A 122 12.79 5.47 7.07
CA ILE A 122 12.41 4.99 5.75
C ILE A 122 13.10 5.81 4.65
N VAL A 123 13.01 7.14 4.72
CA VAL A 123 13.45 8.02 3.62
C VAL A 123 14.96 8.19 3.59
N TRP A 124 15.60 8.36 4.76
CA TRP A 124 17.04 8.67 4.84
C TRP A 124 17.89 7.42 5.07
N ASP A 125 17.45 6.54 5.95
CA ASP A 125 18.25 5.39 6.36
C ASP A 125 17.93 4.13 5.54
N GLY A 126 16.89 4.18 4.65
CA GLY A 126 16.56 3.10 3.73
C GLY A 126 15.86 1.92 4.38
N LEU A 127 15.25 2.10 5.56
CA LEU A 127 14.51 1.03 6.24
C LEU A 127 13.45 0.43 5.31
N TYR A 128 13.32 -0.90 5.31
CA TYR A 128 12.50 -1.68 4.37
C TYR A 128 12.87 -1.40 2.89
N GLY A 129 14.18 -1.44 2.57
CA GLY A 129 14.70 -1.03 1.27
C GLY A 129 14.23 -1.82 0.06
N THR A 130 14.33 -3.16 0.09
CA THR A 130 13.90 -4.05 -1.01
C THR A 130 13.63 -5.47 -0.50
N THR A 131 13.03 -6.30 -1.38
CA THR A 131 12.76 -7.72 -1.11
C THR A 131 13.98 -8.60 -0.92
N GLU A 132 15.15 -8.17 -1.38
CA GLU A 132 16.39 -8.97 -1.29
C GLU A 132 16.91 -9.12 0.15
N SER A 133 16.44 -8.31 1.09
CA SER A 133 16.80 -8.43 2.50
C SER A 133 16.01 -9.51 3.27
N LEU A 134 15.14 -10.24 2.61
CA LEU A 134 14.33 -11.32 3.24
C LEU A 134 14.88 -12.73 3.01
N SER A 135 16.08 -12.87 2.45
CA SER A 135 16.74 -14.16 2.18
C SER A 135 17.94 -14.44 3.10
N GLU A 136 17.87 -14.03 4.38
CA GLU A 136 18.80 -14.53 5.42
C GLU A 136 18.04 -15.23 6.53
#